data_32f2b604112193678c0a09942b075d34
#
_entry.id   32f2b604112193678c0a09942b075d34
#
_cell.length_a   1.000
_cell.length_b   1.000
_cell.length_c   1.000
_cell.angle_alpha   90.00
_cell.angle_beta   90.00
_cell.angle_gamma   90.00
#
_symmetry.space_group_name_H-M   'P 1'
#
loop_
_entity.id
_entity.type
_entity.pdbx_description
1 polymer ?
#
loop_
_entity_poly.entity_id
_entity_poly.type
_entity_poly.pdbx_seq_one_letter_code
_entity_poly.pdbx_strand_id
1 'polypeptide(L)'
;DPAWYNGVEILRYWSPFPAYVMAFCQYLAGGSQFGAYLFYIGGVCFLGACVWPFIGRGFNRPYLGAFIGLLWFFMPNNLCAIFIEGNLARSLSMIFLPVFIYSVYKYLYNHKLRYIPLMVFTFLLMELCHLGYAGMVAIAVIIYGIVYIIQKGRKKAALDVVISMIFGFMLLGIWLVASLRGGITSLDNSEN
;
A
#
# COMPACT_ATOMS: atom_id res chain seq x y z
N ASP A 1 -5.12 20.23 11.33
CA ASP A 1 -6.45 20.62 11.84
C ASP A 1 -6.26 21.42 13.12
N PRO A 2 -6.51 22.76 13.13
CA PRO A 2 -6.30 23.60 14.31
C PRO A 2 -7.25 23.25 15.48
N ALA A 3 -8.32 22.51 15.23
CA ALA A 3 -9.26 22.09 16.25
C ALA A 3 -8.87 20.78 16.97
N TRP A 4 -7.84 20.08 16.48
CA TRP A 4 -7.42 18.80 17.04
C TRP A 4 -6.06 18.92 17.72
N TYR A 5 -6.00 18.64 19.02
CA TYR A 5 -4.77 18.72 19.83
C TYR A 5 -3.95 20.00 19.59
N ASN A 6 -4.58 21.17 19.59
CA ASN A 6 -3.93 22.48 19.39
C ASN A 6 -3.15 22.63 18.06
N GLY A 7 -3.61 21.96 17.00
CA GLY A 7 -3.07 22.15 15.67
C GLY A 7 -2.05 21.11 15.21
N VAL A 8 -2.34 19.83 15.43
CA VAL A 8 -1.48 18.75 14.92
C VAL A 8 -1.44 18.75 13.39
N GLU A 9 -0.23 18.77 12.85
CA GLU A 9 0.01 18.61 11.42
C GLU A 9 -0.18 17.15 10.98
N ILE A 10 -1.42 16.76 10.68
CA ILE A 10 -1.82 15.38 10.40
C ILE A 10 -0.94 14.74 9.32
N LEU A 11 -0.64 15.45 8.22
CA LEU A 11 0.18 14.94 7.11
C LEU A 11 1.66 14.68 7.50
N ARG A 12 2.06 15.09 8.68
CA ARG A 12 3.39 14.82 9.22
C ARG A 12 3.50 13.43 9.83
N TYR A 13 2.41 12.97 10.44
CA TYR A 13 2.36 11.70 11.18
C TYR A 13 1.69 10.58 10.39
N TRP A 14 0.85 10.92 9.41
CA TRP A 14 0.10 9.97 8.60
C TRP A 14 0.59 9.99 7.16
N SER A 15 0.70 8.80 6.57
CA SER A 15 1.08 8.66 5.17
C SER A 15 0.20 9.53 4.26
N PRO A 16 0.78 10.37 3.38
CA PRO A 16 0.07 11.48 2.74
C PRO A 16 -0.82 11.05 1.56
N PHE A 17 -0.54 9.93 0.92
CA PHE A 17 -1.17 9.55 -0.33
C PHE A 17 -2.69 9.40 -0.24
N PRO A 18 -3.28 8.78 0.81
CA PRO A 18 -4.73 8.71 0.96
C PRO A 18 -5.41 10.08 1.05
N ALA A 19 -4.74 11.06 1.68
CA ALA A 19 -5.26 12.42 1.78
C ALA A 19 -5.33 13.11 0.41
N TYR A 20 -4.31 12.94 -0.43
CA TYR A 20 -4.33 13.46 -1.81
C TYR A 20 -5.39 12.78 -2.67
N VAL A 21 -5.54 11.46 -2.54
CA VAL A 21 -6.62 10.74 -3.24
C VAL A 21 -7.99 11.22 -2.77
N MET A 22 -8.18 11.44 -1.47
CA MET A 22 -9.43 11.99 -0.93
C MET A 22 -9.70 13.41 -1.44
N ALA A 23 -8.69 14.28 -1.47
CA ALA A 23 -8.81 15.64 -2.02
C ALA A 23 -9.20 15.61 -3.51
N PHE A 24 -8.63 14.71 -4.29
CA PHE A 24 -9.02 14.49 -5.68
C PHE A 24 -10.47 14.01 -5.80
N CYS A 25 -10.89 13.06 -4.97
CA CYS A 25 -12.29 12.61 -4.90
C CYS A 25 -13.25 13.76 -4.53
N GLN A 26 -12.83 14.64 -3.61
CA GLN A 26 -13.62 15.83 -3.22
C GLN A 26 -13.76 16.83 -4.37
N TYR A 27 -12.71 17.03 -5.15
CA TYR A 27 -12.77 17.84 -6.36
C TYR A 27 -13.79 17.26 -7.37
N LEU A 28 -13.75 15.95 -7.63
CA LEU A 28 -14.70 15.27 -8.51
C LEU A 28 -16.14 15.33 -7.98
N ALA A 29 -16.32 15.36 -6.66
CA ALA A 29 -17.64 15.46 -6.01
C ALA A 29 -18.16 16.91 -5.90
N GLY A 30 -17.55 17.88 -6.56
CA GLY A 30 -17.95 19.29 -6.49
C GLY A 30 -17.83 19.90 -5.09
N GLY A 31 -16.87 19.45 -4.28
CA GLY A 31 -16.62 19.90 -2.91
C GLY A 31 -17.40 19.15 -1.81
N SER A 32 -18.33 18.27 -2.18
CA SER A 32 -19.10 17.47 -1.22
C SER A 32 -18.21 16.46 -0.49
N GLN A 33 -18.15 16.51 0.83
CA GLN A 33 -17.39 15.55 1.65
C GLN A 33 -17.98 14.14 1.56
N PHE A 34 -19.30 14.03 1.62
CA PHE A 34 -19.98 12.74 1.48
C PHE A 34 -19.79 12.15 0.08
N GLY A 35 -19.91 12.97 -0.97
CA GLY A 35 -19.60 12.58 -2.34
C GLY A 35 -18.15 12.11 -2.49
N ALA A 36 -17.19 12.82 -1.89
CA ALA A 36 -15.78 12.44 -1.89
C ALA A 36 -15.56 11.05 -1.30
N TYR A 37 -16.20 10.76 -0.16
CA TYR A 37 -16.13 9.44 0.47
C TYR A 37 -16.69 8.34 -0.44
N LEU A 38 -17.83 8.56 -1.08
CA LEU A 38 -18.43 7.61 -2.02
C LEU A 38 -17.54 7.36 -3.25
N PHE A 39 -16.96 8.42 -3.83
CA PHE A 39 -16.00 8.29 -4.93
C PHE A 39 -14.75 7.52 -4.50
N TYR A 40 -14.24 7.79 -3.30
CA TYR A 40 -13.07 7.11 -2.78
C TYR A 40 -13.34 5.60 -2.61
N ILE A 41 -14.39 5.24 -1.89
CA ILE A 41 -14.75 3.83 -1.65
C ILE A 41 -15.12 3.13 -2.95
N GLY A 42 -15.91 3.76 -3.81
CA GLY A 42 -16.23 3.22 -5.14
C GLY A 42 -14.98 2.98 -5.98
N GLY A 43 -14.03 3.92 -5.97
CA GLY A 43 -12.73 3.79 -6.65
C GLY A 43 -11.89 2.64 -6.09
N VAL A 44 -11.79 2.50 -4.76
CA VAL A 44 -11.09 1.39 -4.11
C VAL A 44 -11.71 0.05 -4.48
N CYS A 45 -13.03 -0.04 -4.42
CA CYS A 45 -13.76 -1.27 -4.78
C CYS A 45 -13.56 -1.62 -6.26
N PHE A 46 -13.70 -0.64 -7.14
CA PHE A 46 -13.55 -0.84 -8.59
C PHE A 46 -12.12 -1.23 -8.97
N LEU A 47 -11.12 -0.48 -8.51
CA LEU A 47 -9.71 -0.77 -8.80
C LEU A 47 -9.28 -2.08 -8.17
N GLY A 48 -9.68 -2.35 -6.93
CA GLY A 48 -9.43 -3.61 -6.24
C GLY A 48 -10.03 -4.81 -7.01
N ALA A 49 -11.24 -4.68 -7.53
CA ALA A 49 -11.85 -5.71 -8.35
C ALA A 49 -11.10 -5.92 -9.69
N CYS A 50 -10.65 -4.83 -10.33
CA CYS A 50 -9.96 -4.89 -11.62
C CYS A 50 -8.56 -5.53 -11.55
N VAL A 51 -7.87 -5.40 -10.41
CA VAL A 51 -6.51 -5.94 -10.22
C VAL A 51 -6.46 -7.46 -10.40
N TRP A 52 -7.42 -8.18 -9.87
CA TRP A 52 -7.40 -9.64 -9.85
C TRP A 52 -7.55 -10.32 -11.22
N PRO A 53 -8.42 -9.88 -12.14
CA PRO A 53 -8.44 -10.38 -13.52
C PRO A 53 -7.11 -10.19 -14.25
N PHE A 54 -6.39 -9.05 -14.02
CA PHE A 54 -5.05 -8.83 -14.57
C PHE A 54 -4.04 -9.84 -14.03
N ILE A 55 -4.07 -10.11 -12.73
CA ILE A 55 -3.24 -11.14 -12.10
C ILE A 55 -3.59 -12.51 -12.68
N GLY A 56 -4.88 -12.82 -12.80
CA GLY A 56 -5.38 -14.06 -13.40
C GLY A 56 -4.90 -14.25 -14.84
N ARG A 57 -4.88 -13.18 -15.66
CA ARG A 57 -4.30 -13.22 -17.02
C ARG A 57 -2.82 -13.58 -16.99
N GLY A 58 -2.06 -13.08 -16.01
CA GLY A 58 -0.65 -13.44 -15.83
C GLY A 58 -0.43 -14.92 -15.53
N PHE A 59 -1.48 -15.64 -15.13
CA PHE A 59 -1.50 -17.11 -14.94
C PHE A 59 -2.32 -17.84 -16.00
N ASN A 60 -2.76 -17.18 -17.09
CA ASN A 60 -3.67 -17.70 -18.12
C ASN A 60 -5.04 -18.15 -17.57
N ARG A 61 -5.52 -17.55 -16.48
CA ARG A 61 -6.78 -17.88 -15.80
C ARG A 61 -7.56 -16.62 -15.37
N PRO A 62 -7.99 -15.75 -16.32
CA PRO A 62 -8.60 -14.46 -15.98
C PRO A 62 -9.92 -14.60 -15.21
N TYR A 63 -10.74 -15.59 -15.51
CA TYR A 63 -12.01 -15.83 -14.80
C TYR A 63 -11.80 -16.28 -13.37
N LEU A 64 -10.78 -17.12 -13.12
CA LEU A 64 -10.38 -17.48 -11.76
C LEU A 64 -9.89 -16.26 -10.99
N GLY A 65 -9.11 -15.38 -11.65
CA GLY A 65 -8.70 -14.11 -11.06
C GLY A 65 -9.91 -13.26 -10.67
N ALA A 66 -10.90 -13.09 -11.54
CA ALA A 66 -12.11 -12.33 -11.23
C ALA A 66 -12.87 -12.93 -10.03
N PHE A 67 -13.00 -14.24 -9.96
CA PHE A 67 -13.63 -14.92 -8.83
C PHE A 67 -12.88 -14.72 -7.52
N ILE A 68 -11.55 -14.84 -7.55
CA ILE A 68 -10.69 -14.56 -6.38
C ILE A 68 -10.83 -13.08 -5.95
N GLY A 69 -10.95 -12.15 -6.90
CA GLY A 69 -11.18 -10.73 -6.62
C GLY A 69 -12.48 -10.47 -5.86
N LEU A 70 -13.55 -11.16 -6.24
CA LEU A 70 -14.82 -11.13 -5.52
C LEU A 70 -14.65 -11.66 -4.09
N LEU A 71 -14.04 -12.83 -3.91
CA LEU A 71 -13.81 -13.42 -2.59
C LEU A 71 -12.92 -12.50 -1.72
N TRP A 72 -11.88 -11.91 -2.30
CA TRP A 72 -11.00 -11.00 -1.60
C TRP A 72 -11.73 -9.75 -1.12
N PHE A 73 -12.58 -9.17 -1.96
CA PHE A 73 -13.38 -8.01 -1.61
C PHE A 73 -14.33 -8.30 -0.44
N PHE A 74 -15.02 -9.46 -0.47
CA PHE A 74 -15.95 -9.89 0.56
C PHE A 74 -15.27 -10.47 1.81
N MET A 75 -13.94 -10.50 1.87
CA MET A 75 -13.25 -10.91 3.10
C MET A 75 -13.68 -10.03 4.28
N PRO A 76 -14.04 -10.63 5.44
CA PRO A 76 -14.49 -9.87 6.61
C PRO A 76 -13.52 -8.76 7.03
N ASN A 77 -12.22 -9.02 6.94
CA ASN A 77 -11.18 -8.04 7.27
C ASN A 77 -11.20 -6.81 6.34
N ASN A 78 -11.51 -7.00 5.05
CA ASN A 78 -11.57 -5.91 4.07
C ASN A 78 -12.84 -5.09 4.26
N LEU A 79 -13.98 -5.76 4.46
CA LEU A 79 -15.24 -5.09 4.77
C LEU A 79 -15.15 -4.31 6.09
N CYS A 80 -14.50 -4.90 7.11
CA CYS A 80 -14.25 -4.23 8.37
C CYS A 80 -13.43 -2.93 8.18
N ALA A 81 -12.30 -3.01 7.45
CA ALA A 81 -11.46 -1.85 7.19
C ALA A 81 -12.20 -0.72 6.45
N ILE A 82 -13.06 -1.07 5.50
CA ILE A 82 -13.79 -0.10 4.67
C ILE A 82 -14.99 0.48 5.41
N PHE A 83 -15.87 -0.38 5.98
CA PHE A 83 -17.20 0.04 6.43
C PHE A 83 -17.34 0.19 7.96
N ILE A 84 -16.47 -0.45 8.75
CA ILE A 84 -16.54 -0.38 10.21
C ILE A 84 -15.46 0.57 10.74
N GLU A 85 -14.19 0.36 10.33
CA GLU A 85 -13.08 1.19 10.80
C GLU A 85 -13.00 2.53 10.08
N GLY A 86 -13.54 2.65 8.84
CA GLY A 86 -13.36 3.81 7.99
C GLY A 86 -11.89 4.08 7.67
N ASN A 87 -11.05 3.05 7.69
CA ASN A 87 -9.61 3.15 7.50
C ASN A 87 -9.27 3.28 6.01
N LEU A 88 -9.43 4.50 5.50
CA LEU A 88 -9.20 4.84 4.09
C LEU A 88 -7.77 4.54 3.63
N ALA A 89 -6.81 4.78 4.51
CA ALA A 89 -5.40 4.53 4.23
C ALA A 89 -5.12 3.03 3.98
N ARG A 90 -5.64 2.18 4.86
CA ARG A 90 -5.50 0.73 4.74
C ARG A 90 -6.27 0.20 3.54
N SER A 91 -7.50 0.67 3.31
CA SER A 91 -8.32 0.22 2.17
C SER A 91 -7.66 0.52 0.82
N LEU A 92 -7.02 1.69 0.67
CA LEU A 92 -6.25 2.02 -0.53
C LEU A 92 -5.00 1.14 -0.68
N SER A 93 -4.28 0.88 0.41
CA SER A 93 -3.10 0.01 0.42
C SER A 93 -3.43 -1.42 -0.05
N MET A 94 -4.63 -1.91 0.25
CA MET A 94 -5.10 -3.24 -0.12
C MET A 94 -5.20 -3.46 -1.64
N ILE A 95 -5.32 -2.40 -2.45
CA ILE A 95 -5.29 -2.49 -3.92
C ILE A 95 -3.90 -2.91 -4.42
N PHE A 96 -2.85 -2.38 -3.80
CA PHE A 96 -1.47 -2.59 -4.22
C PHE A 96 -0.90 -3.92 -3.75
N LEU A 97 -1.38 -4.46 -2.63
CA LEU A 97 -0.91 -5.73 -2.06
C LEU A 97 -0.92 -6.89 -3.07
N PRO A 98 -2.03 -7.21 -3.77
CA PRO A 98 -2.03 -8.34 -4.70
C PRO A 98 -1.07 -8.14 -5.87
N VAL A 99 -0.87 -6.90 -6.34
CA VAL A 99 0.09 -6.58 -7.41
C VAL A 99 1.52 -6.76 -6.91
N PHE A 100 1.82 -6.33 -5.69
CA PHE A 100 3.11 -6.52 -5.05
C PHE A 100 3.44 -8.01 -4.91
N ILE A 101 2.55 -8.80 -4.29
CA ILE A 101 2.75 -10.25 -4.11
C ILE A 101 2.86 -10.97 -5.46
N TYR A 102 2.06 -10.58 -6.46
CA TYR A 102 2.18 -11.11 -7.82
C TYR A 102 3.56 -10.83 -8.43
N SER A 103 4.08 -9.61 -8.27
CA SER A 103 5.39 -9.23 -8.81
C SER A 103 6.52 -9.98 -8.11
N VAL A 104 6.46 -10.15 -6.78
CA VAL A 104 7.39 -10.97 -5.99
C VAL A 104 7.38 -12.41 -6.50
N TYR A 105 6.19 -13.02 -6.59
CA TYR A 105 6.05 -14.39 -7.07
C TYR A 105 6.62 -14.56 -8.48
N LYS A 106 6.21 -13.70 -9.41
CA LYS A 106 6.69 -13.77 -10.82
C LYS A 106 8.18 -13.55 -10.93
N TYR A 107 8.77 -12.68 -10.12
CA TYR A 107 10.22 -12.50 -10.09
C TYR A 107 10.94 -13.74 -9.58
N LEU A 108 10.53 -14.29 -8.45
CA LEU A 108 11.15 -15.46 -7.83
C LEU A 108 11.12 -16.71 -8.76
N TYR A 109 10.02 -16.89 -9.51
CA TYR A 109 9.87 -18.08 -10.36
C TYR A 109 10.31 -17.87 -11.82
N ASN A 110 10.15 -16.66 -12.37
CA ASN A 110 10.44 -16.38 -13.78
C ASN A 110 11.75 -15.61 -14.02
N HIS A 111 12.33 -15.01 -12.97
CA HIS A 111 13.55 -14.18 -12.99
C HIS A 111 13.54 -13.02 -14.02
N LYS A 112 12.37 -12.48 -14.37
CA LYS A 112 12.27 -11.37 -15.33
C LYS A 112 12.42 -10.05 -14.61
N LEU A 113 13.46 -9.27 -14.97
CA LEU A 113 13.81 -7.99 -14.33
C LEU A 113 12.67 -6.95 -14.34
N ARG A 114 11.73 -7.04 -15.31
CA ARG A 114 10.57 -6.15 -15.38
C ARG A 114 9.69 -6.15 -14.12
N TYR A 115 9.78 -7.17 -13.27
CA TYR A 115 9.02 -7.24 -12.02
C TYR A 115 9.68 -6.46 -10.88
N ILE A 116 10.98 -6.11 -10.98
CA ILE A 116 11.67 -5.32 -9.96
C ILE A 116 11.06 -3.92 -9.83
N PRO A 117 10.95 -3.10 -10.90
CA PRO A 117 10.32 -1.79 -10.77
C PRO A 117 8.86 -1.87 -10.32
N LEU A 118 8.14 -2.93 -10.71
CA LEU A 118 6.76 -3.14 -10.25
C LEU A 118 6.71 -3.42 -8.74
N MET A 119 7.64 -4.23 -8.19
CA MET A 119 7.78 -4.46 -6.75
C MET A 119 8.07 -3.16 -6.00
N VAL A 120 9.09 -2.42 -6.45
CA VAL A 120 9.50 -1.15 -5.83
C VAL A 120 8.33 -0.17 -5.80
N PHE A 121 7.67 0.03 -6.94
CA PHE A 121 6.60 1.01 -7.07
C PHE A 121 5.36 0.64 -6.25
N THR A 122 4.93 -0.63 -6.29
CA THR A 122 3.76 -1.06 -5.53
C THR A 122 4.03 -1.09 -4.03
N PHE A 123 5.24 -1.43 -3.60
CA PHE A 123 5.64 -1.38 -2.20
C PHE A 123 5.67 0.06 -1.69
N LEU A 124 6.30 0.99 -2.43
CA LEU A 124 6.28 2.42 -2.13
C LEU A 124 4.85 2.97 -2.00
N LEU A 125 3.94 2.59 -2.91
CA LEU A 125 2.55 3.03 -2.82
C LEU A 125 1.85 2.48 -1.56
N MET A 126 2.16 1.25 -1.16
CA MET A 126 1.64 0.69 0.11
C MET A 126 2.16 1.47 1.32
N GLU A 127 3.45 1.84 1.34
CA GLU A 127 4.06 2.64 2.40
C GLU A 127 3.47 4.05 2.46
N LEU A 128 3.29 4.70 1.30
CA LEU A 128 2.65 6.01 1.17
C LEU A 128 1.16 5.99 1.54
N CYS A 129 0.51 4.82 1.53
CA CYS A 129 -0.85 4.64 2.04
C CYS A 129 -0.85 4.37 3.55
N HIS A 130 -0.13 3.35 3.98
CA HIS A 130 -0.19 2.86 5.37
C HIS A 130 1.10 2.13 5.73
N LEU A 131 2.04 2.86 6.35
CA LEU A 131 3.38 2.35 6.67
C LEU A 131 3.36 1.07 7.52
N GLY A 132 2.50 1.00 8.55
CA GLY A 132 2.38 -0.19 9.40
C GLY A 132 1.88 -1.43 8.65
N TYR A 133 0.97 -1.25 7.70
CA TYR A 133 0.48 -2.35 6.85
C TYR A 133 1.58 -2.84 5.90
N ALA A 134 2.32 -1.93 5.26
CA ALA A 134 3.46 -2.26 4.41
C ALA A 134 4.54 -3.01 5.21
N GLY A 135 4.82 -2.59 6.45
CA GLY A 135 5.76 -3.26 7.34
C GLY A 135 5.37 -4.71 7.65
N MET A 136 4.09 -4.98 7.95
CA MET A 136 3.60 -6.36 8.16
C MET A 136 3.76 -7.21 6.88
N VAL A 137 3.48 -6.65 5.72
CA VAL A 137 3.66 -7.33 4.43
C VAL A 137 5.15 -7.59 4.16
N ALA A 138 6.04 -6.65 4.47
CA ALA A 138 7.48 -6.84 4.34
C ALA A 138 7.97 -8.02 5.17
N ILE A 139 7.56 -8.12 6.44
CA ILE A 139 7.90 -9.26 7.31
C ILE A 139 7.43 -10.58 6.69
N ALA A 140 6.18 -10.64 6.22
CA ALA A 140 5.63 -11.83 5.60
C ALA A 140 6.41 -12.23 4.33
N VAL A 141 6.83 -11.27 3.51
CA VAL A 141 7.63 -11.52 2.30
C VAL A 141 9.06 -11.95 2.63
N ILE A 142 9.66 -11.43 3.70
CA ILE A 142 10.97 -11.88 4.18
C ILE A 142 10.89 -13.35 4.62
N ILE A 143 9.88 -13.71 5.42
CA ILE A 143 9.65 -15.11 5.85
C ILE A 143 9.46 -16.01 4.62
N TYR A 144 8.65 -15.57 3.64
CA TYR A 144 8.47 -16.31 2.39
C TYR A 144 9.78 -16.45 1.62
N GLY A 145 10.62 -15.41 1.57
CA GLY A 145 11.94 -15.44 0.97
C GLY A 145 12.87 -16.47 1.63
N ILE A 146 12.84 -16.58 2.96
CA ILE A 146 13.62 -17.60 3.71
C ILE A 146 13.14 -19.00 3.31
N VAL A 147 11.83 -19.25 3.30
CA VAL A 147 11.26 -20.54 2.87
C VAL A 147 11.66 -20.85 1.42
N TYR A 148 11.61 -19.85 0.54
CA TYR A 148 12.01 -19.99 -0.86
C TYR A 148 13.51 -20.38 -0.99
N ILE A 149 14.39 -19.77 -0.18
CA ILE A 149 15.82 -20.12 -0.14
C ILE A 149 16.01 -21.58 0.28
N ILE A 150 15.32 -22.00 1.33
CA ILE A 150 15.41 -23.38 1.84
C ILE A 150 14.95 -24.38 0.77
N GLN A 151 13.85 -24.08 0.07
CA GLN A 151 13.28 -25.00 -0.92
C GLN A 151 14.01 -25.00 -2.28
N LYS A 152 14.52 -23.86 -2.73
CA LYS A 152 15.06 -23.68 -4.08
C LYS A 152 16.55 -23.36 -4.13
N GLY A 153 17.19 -23.05 -3.00
CA GLY A 153 18.61 -22.70 -2.91
C GLY A 153 19.00 -21.35 -3.56
N ARG A 154 18.05 -20.58 -4.06
CA ARG A 154 18.27 -19.36 -4.86
C ARG A 154 18.35 -18.10 -4.02
N LYS A 155 19.40 -17.93 -3.25
CA LYS A 155 19.63 -16.80 -2.33
C LYS A 155 19.56 -15.44 -3.03
N LYS A 156 20.19 -15.31 -4.23
CA LYS A 156 20.24 -14.05 -4.98
C LYS A 156 18.83 -13.51 -5.28
N ALA A 157 17.93 -14.35 -5.79
CA ALA A 157 16.58 -13.91 -6.14
C ALA A 157 15.79 -13.41 -4.90
N ALA A 158 15.92 -14.07 -3.76
CA ALA A 158 15.30 -13.63 -2.52
C ALA A 158 15.92 -12.31 -2.02
N LEU A 159 17.25 -12.15 -2.15
CA LEU A 159 17.93 -10.91 -1.79
C LEU A 159 17.48 -9.74 -2.68
N ASP A 160 17.32 -9.95 -3.99
CA ASP A 160 16.84 -8.91 -4.92
C ASP A 160 15.42 -8.42 -4.54
N VAL A 161 14.55 -9.29 -4.01
CA VAL A 161 13.25 -8.90 -3.47
C VAL A 161 13.40 -8.00 -2.24
N VAL A 162 14.28 -8.36 -1.31
CA VAL A 162 14.53 -7.55 -0.10
C VAL A 162 15.13 -6.20 -0.50
N ILE A 163 16.10 -6.17 -1.41
CA ILE A 163 16.70 -4.93 -1.93
C ILE A 163 15.63 -4.05 -2.60
N SER A 164 14.68 -4.64 -3.33
CA SER A 164 13.58 -3.90 -3.96
C SER A 164 12.68 -3.22 -2.90
N MET A 165 12.39 -3.90 -1.78
CA MET A 165 11.63 -3.30 -0.67
C MET A 165 12.43 -2.19 0.02
N ILE A 166 13.73 -2.41 0.27
CA ILE A 166 14.60 -1.37 0.85
C ILE A 166 14.63 -0.14 -0.07
N PHE A 167 14.73 -0.34 -1.38
CA PHE A 167 14.74 0.77 -2.33
C PHE A 167 13.41 1.52 -2.35
N GLY A 168 12.26 0.83 -2.25
CA GLY A 168 10.94 1.45 -2.05
C GLY A 168 10.92 2.32 -0.80
N PHE A 169 11.40 1.78 0.33
CA PHE A 169 11.49 2.51 1.59
C PHE A 169 12.43 3.73 1.52
N MET A 170 13.55 3.63 0.81
CA MET A 170 14.44 4.78 0.59
C MET A 170 13.76 5.89 -0.21
N LEU A 171 12.92 5.56 -1.19
CA LEU A 171 12.14 6.55 -1.93
C LEU A 171 11.08 7.23 -1.05
N LEU A 172 10.51 6.51 -0.08
CA LEU A 172 9.64 7.09 0.94
C LEU A 172 10.38 8.15 1.79
N GLY A 173 11.71 8.06 1.90
CA GLY A 173 12.57 8.96 2.67
C GLY A 173 12.37 10.43 2.34
N ILE A 174 11.97 10.78 1.12
CA ILE A 174 11.68 12.17 0.71
C ILE A 174 10.58 12.76 1.62
N TRP A 175 9.53 12.00 1.88
CA TRP A 175 8.47 12.42 2.81
C TRP A 175 8.83 12.15 4.27
N LEU A 176 9.40 10.98 4.59
CA LEU A 176 9.68 10.55 5.95
C LEU A 176 10.69 11.44 6.65
N VAL A 177 11.76 11.86 5.97
CA VAL A 177 12.78 12.79 6.55
C VAL A 177 12.15 14.14 6.85
N ALA A 178 11.31 14.67 5.95
CA ALA A 178 10.60 15.93 6.19
C ALA A 178 9.64 15.82 7.38
N SER A 179 8.96 14.69 7.50
CA SER A 179 8.05 14.36 8.59
C SER A 179 8.79 14.32 9.94
N LEU A 180 9.89 13.58 10.02
CA LEU A 180 10.67 13.42 11.26
C LEU A 180 11.33 14.72 11.71
N ARG A 181 11.92 15.51 10.79
CA ARG A 181 12.58 16.78 11.13
C ARG A 181 11.66 17.82 11.72
N GLY A 182 10.41 17.85 11.32
CA GLY A 182 9.45 18.81 11.85
C GLY A 182 8.81 18.41 13.17
N GLY A 183 8.68 17.10 13.48
CA GLY A 183 8.01 16.61 14.69
C GLY A 183 8.85 16.74 15.95
N ILE A 184 10.17 16.59 15.86
CA ILE A 184 11.08 16.60 17.03
C ILE A 184 11.40 18.03 17.49
N THR A 185 11.54 18.97 16.55
CA THR A 185 11.92 20.36 16.88
C THR A 185 10.77 21.20 17.46
N SER A 186 9.51 20.83 17.24
CA SER A 186 8.37 21.59 17.81
C SER A 186 8.06 21.22 19.26
N LEU A 187 8.49 20.05 19.73
CA LEU A 187 8.35 19.66 21.13
C LEU A 187 9.43 20.30 22.03
N ASP A 188 10.63 20.53 21.48
CA ASP A 188 11.73 21.17 22.22
C ASP A 188 11.54 22.70 22.43
N ASN A 189 10.73 23.36 21.61
CA ASN A 189 10.49 24.79 21.71
C ASN A 189 9.28 25.17 22.61
N SER A 190 8.57 24.19 23.16
CA SER A 190 7.44 24.45 24.07
C SER A 190 7.83 24.47 25.55
N GLU A 191 9.10 24.21 25.89
CA GLU A 191 9.61 24.19 27.27
C GLU A 191 10.56 25.37 27.59
N ASN A 192 10.65 26.40 26.73
CA ASN A 192 11.43 27.63 27.02
C ASN A 192 10.55 28.87 27.09
#